data_0d8fc9bb2d5e422384497a6cae0349a1
#
_entry.id   0d8fc9bb2d5e422384497a6cae0349a1
#
_cell.length_a   1.000
_cell.length_b   1.000
_cell.length_c   1.000
_cell.angle_alpha   90.00
_cell.angle_beta   90.00
_cell.angle_gamma   90.00
#
_symmetry.space_group_name_H-M   'P 1'
#
loop_
_entity.id
_entity.type
_entity.pdbx_description
1 polymer ?
#
loop_
_entity_poly.entity_id
_entity_poly.type
_entity_poly.pdbx_seq_one_letter_code
_entity_poly.pdbx_strand_id
1 'polypeptide(L)'
;KHVVVEKPAGLIPGEVVAMTDVAKETGRFFMEGFMYRCHPQIERLVELIGNGEIGKVQHIEASFGFASNYHPDSRLDNPTLAGGAILDVGVYPVSLARLVAGAAQGLPFAEPLEIQGVGTLGPLGVDETAYALLKFDQGITASCATSIRRAMDNSATIIGSKGRIHLPNPWVPGRDAGPSDAVIKIEVAGEKRVEQLKDPRILFAHEAELASRAILDGRTEASSPAPNLSDSVGNARVIATWREATGYKLPGESPSHIRRLNGTLPANLPAIPRVKIPGMTGEISSLIMGCDNRDTLDEGAIVWDAWWEAGGNGFDTGFIYGGGVHETVLGQWMAARGITRDARVVVKGVHSPYCLPDVIATQLAISLERLQIERAPIYIMHRDNPDVPVDEFVDALNALHAKGLIETFGGSNWSVARFKEANAYAASKGLQPLKILNNNLSLAVMEKPVWDGCITSNTPEMLGFLRETGTTHLSWSSQARGYFLQPGQGTALSPDTTGDVCFSSEANAERRKRATQLAAEKGVKAQNIATAWVLGQQFPSLALIGPRSPSEIGTTLPAMTVSLSAREVAWLNLESSER
;
A
#
# COMPACT_ATOMS: atom_id res chain seq x y z
N LYS A 1 -13.86 -9.86 -19.19
CA LYS A 1 -15.05 -10.48 -18.61
C LYS A 1 -15.26 -9.93 -17.20
N HIS A 2 -16.54 -9.89 -16.74
CA HIS A 2 -16.86 -9.63 -15.33
C HIS A 2 -16.60 -10.90 -14.53
N VAL A 3 -16.29 -10.76 -13.24
CA VAL A 3 -15.87 -11.88 -12.38
C VAL A 3 -16.58 -11.79 -11.02
N VAL A 4 -17.14 -12.90 -10.58
CA VAL A 4 -17.45 -13.19 -9.18
C VAL A 4 -16.53 -14.36 -8.82
N VAL A 5 -15.75 -14.22 -7.77
CA VAL A 5 -14.79 -15.23 -7.32
C VAL A 5 -15.19 -15.74 -5.93
N GLU A 6 -15.14 -17.05 -5.73
CA GLU A 6 -15.37 -17.64 -4.40
C GLU A 6 -14.41 -17.08 -3.33
N LYS A 7 -14.93 -17.02 -2.12
CA LYS A 7 -14.15 -16.62 -0.93
C LYS A 7 -13.17 -17.74 -0.49
N PRO A 8 -12.01 -17.39 0.03
CA PRO A 8 -11.38 -16.08 -0.04
C PRO A 8 -10.96 -15.76 -1.48
N ALA A 9 -11.09 -14.50 -1.89
CA ALA A 9 -10.77 -14.07 -3.26
C ALA A 9 -9.34 -14.43 -3.67
N GLY A 10 -8.40 -14.41 -2.72
CA GLY A 10 -7.03 -14.87 -2.87
C GLY A 10 -6.53 -15.49 -1.58
N LEU A 11 -5.44 -16.23 -1.63
CA LEU A 11 -4.84 -16.88 -0.48
C LEU A 11 -3.99 -15.92 0.36
N ILE A 12 -3.44 -14.91 -0.28
CA ILE A 12 -2.58 -13.88 0.31
C ILE A 12 -3.02 -12.49 -0.18
N PRO A 13 -2.82 -11.42 0.61
CA PRO A 13 -3.26 -10.07 0.26
C PRO A 13 -2.79 -9.59 -1.11
N GLY A 14 -1.54 -9.86 -1.49
CA GLY A 14 -0.98 -9.46 -2.79
C GLY A 14 -1.75 -10.01 -3.99
N GLU A 15 -2.28 -11.23 -3.92
CA GLU A 15 -3.12 -11.79 -5.00
C GLU A 15 -4.43 -10.99 -5.14
N VAL A 16 -5.06 -10.61 -4.03
CA VAL A 16 -6.31 -9.83 -4.04
C VAL A 16 -6.05 -8.41 -4.56
N VAL A 17 -4.94 -7.80 -4.14
CA VAL A 17 -4.49 -6.49 -4.68
C VAL A 17 -4.33 -6.56 -6.20
N ALA A 18 -3.66 -7.58 -6.73
CA ALA A 18 -3.47 -7.73 -8.17
C ALA A 18 -4.80 -7.91 -8.93
N MET A 19 -5.72 -8.75 -8.43
CA MET A 19 -7.02 -8.97 -9.06
C MET A 19 -7.89 -7.72 -9.07
N THR A 20 -7.96 -7.02 -7.95
CA THR A 20 -8.76 -5.78 -7.81
C THR A 20 -8.16 -4.64 -8.65
N ASP A 21 -6.83 -4.57 -8.77
CA ASP A 21 -6.15 -3.58 -9.61
C ASP A 21 -6.48 -3.80 -11.10
N VAL A 22 -6.38 -5.04 -11.59
CA VAL A 22 -6.76 -5.39 -12.98
C VAL A 22 -8.25 -5.13 -13.24
N ALA A 23 -9.13 -5.40 -12.27
CA ALA A 23 -10.56 -5.11 -12.41
C ALA A 23 -10.82 -3.61 -12.61
N LYS A 24 -10.16 -2.75 -11.82
CA LYS A 24 -10.22 -1.28 -11.96
C LYS A 24 -9.70 -0.82 -13.31
N GLU A 25 -8.50 -1.27 -13.72
CA GLU A 25 -7.88 -0.89 -14.98
C GLU A 25 -8.73 -1.27 -16.21
N THR A 26 -9.34 -2.44 -16.15
CA THR A 26 -10.14 -2.94 -17.27
C THR A 26 -11.60 -2.48 -17.26
N GLY A 27 -12.02 -1.78 -16.18
CA GLY A 27 -13.42 -1.36 -15.99
C GLY A 27 -14.38 -2.54 -15.93
N ARG A 28 -13.94 -3.69 -15.39
CA ARG A 28 -14.76 -4.89 -15.27
C ARG A 28 -15.28 -5.03 -13.85
N PHE A 29 -16.52 -5.53 -13.74
CA PHE A 29 -17.08 -5.86 -12.45
C PHE A 29 -16.30 -7.01 -11.81
N PHE A 30 -15.92 -6.83 -10.55
CA PHE A 30 -15.31 -7.85 -9.72
C PHE A 30 -15.97 -7.83 -8.34
N MET A 31 -16.28 -9.00 -7.80
CA MET A 31 -16.83 -9.17 -6.46
C MET A 31 -16.33 -10.48 -5.85
N GLU A 32 -15.96 -10.44 -4.58
CA GLU A 32 -15.70 -11.62 -3.77
C GLU A 32 -17.03 -12.24 -3.31
N GLY A 33 -17.16 -13.55 -3.46
CA GLY A 33 -18.38 -14.30 -3.21
C GLY A 33 -18.67 -14.56 -1.74
N PHE A 34 -19.15 -13.56 -1.04
CA PHE A 34 -19.76 -13.70 0.29
C PHE A 34 -21.29 -13.67 0.16
N MET A 35 -21.88 -14.80 -0.23
CA MET A 35 -23.31 -14.93 -0.49
C MET A 35 -24.19 -14.40 0.64
N TYR A 36 -23.79 -14.58 1.90
CA TYR A 36 -24.55 -14.08 3.06
C TYR A 36 -24.62 -12.55 3.13
N ARG A 37 -23.55 -11.85 2.64
CA ARG A 37 -23.51 -10.39 2.58
C ARG A 37 -24.48 -9.79 1.57
N CYS A 38 -24.93 -10.62 0.61
CA CYS A 38 -25.93 -10.24 -0.39
C CYS A 38 -27.37 -10.52 0.08
N HIS A 39 -27.55 -11.17 1.24
CA HIS A 39 -28.84 -11.56 1.77
C HIS A 39 -29.53 -10.39 2.50
N PRO A 40 -30.88 -10.22 2.39
CA PRO A 40 -31.65 -9.15 3.05
C PRO A 40 -31.45 -9.06 4.56
N GLN A 41 -31.10 -10.16 5.25
CA GLN A 41 -30.78 -10.15 6.68
C GLN A 41 -29.61 -9.20 7.01
N ILE A 42 -28.58 -9.20 6.19
CA ILE A 42 -27.41 -8.36 6.43
C ILE A 42 -27.68 -6.91 6.04
N GLU A 43 -28.46 -6.68 4.99
CA GLU A 43 -28.94 -5.34 4.64
C GLU A 43 -29.74 -4.75 5.82
N ARG A 44 -30.68 -5.54 6.39
CA ARG A 44 -31.46 -5.14 7.56
C ARG A 44 -30.60 -4.90 8.80
N LEU A 45 -29.56 -5.72 9.03
CA LEU A 45 -28.61 -5.52 10.12
C LEU A 45 -27.90 -4.17 10.00
N VAL A 46 -27.39 -3.84 8.82
CA VAL A 46 -26.70 -2.56 8.55
C VAL A 46 -27.65 -1.37 8.78
N GLU A 47 -28.90 -1.46 8.35
CA GLU A 47 -29.93 -0.44 8.63
C GLU A 47 -30.17 -0.24 10.14
N LEU A 48 -30.33 -1.32 10.90
CA LEU A 48 -30.56 -1.26 12.35
C LEU A 48 -29.39 -0.60 13.07
N ILE A 49 -28.15 -0.91 12.67
CA ILE A 49 -26.94 -0.31 13.22
C ILE A 49 -26.87 1.18 12.84
N GLY A 50 -27.04 1.50 11.57
CA GLY A 50 -26.99 2.88 11.07
C GLY A 50 -28.05 3.79 11.69
N ASN A 51 -29.23 3.24 12.03
CA ASN A 51 -30.30 3.96 12.72
C ASN A 51 -30.07 4.07 14.24
N GLY A 52 -29.00 3.46 14.78
CA GLY A 52 -28.68 3.50 16.20
C GLY A 52 -29.63 2.71 17.09
N GLU A 53 -30.27 1.65 16.58
CA GLU A 53 -31.24 0.83 17.28
C GLU A 53 -30.76 0.34 18.65
N ILE A 54 -29.50 -0.13 18.71
CA ILE A 54 -28.86 -0.61 19.94
C ILE A 54 -27.93 0.41 20.59
N GLY A 55 -28.00 1.68 20.15
CA GLY A 55 -27.07 2.74 20.55
C GLY A 55 -25.71 2.59 19.89
N LYS A 56 -24.63 3.05 20.57
CA LYS A 56 -23.26 2.91 20.05
C LYS A 56 -22.82 1.45 20.10
N VAL A 57 -22.35 0.91 19.00
CA VAL A 57 -21.76 -0.45 18.96
C VAL A 57 -20.49 -0.47 19.81
N GLN A 58 -20.39 -1.48 20.67
CA GLN A 58 -19.26 -1.65 21.60
C GLN A 58 -18.47 -2.93 21.32
N HIS A 59 -19.19 -4.04 21.05
CA HIS A 59 -18.55 -5.33 20.81
C HIS A 59 -19.33 -6.16 19.79
N ILE A 60 -18.59 -6.99 19.04
CA ILE A 60 -19.12 -7.92 18.04
C ILE A 60 -18.59 -9.31 18.37
N GLU A 61 -19.48 -10.28 18.58
CA GLU A 61 -19.13 -11.68 18.76
C GLU A 61 -19.59 -12.44 17.51
N ALA A 62 -18.70 -13.20 16.88
CA ALA A 62 -19.05 -13.97 15.69
C ALA A 62 -18.29 -15.29 15.65
N SER A 63 -19.00 -16.37 15.35
CA SER A 63 -18.38 -17.69 15.24
C SER A 63 -18.90 -18.47 14.04
N PHE A 64 -18.01 -19.20 13.38
CA PHE A 64 -18.37 -20.18 12.37
C PHE A 64 -17.45 -21.40 12.47
N GLY A 65 -18.03 -22.56 12.75
CA GLY A 65 -17.27 -23.80 12.86
C GLY A 65 -18.15 -25.04 12.76
N PHE A 66 -17.51 -26.10 12.33
CA PHE A 66 -18.13 -27.43 12.21
C PHE A 66 -17.14 -28.53 12.62
N ALA A 67 -17.63 -29.70 12.96
CA ALA A 67 -16.81 -30.84 13.28
C ALA A 67 -16.62 -31.72 12.03
N SER A 68 -15.38 -31.84 11.57
CA SER A 68 -14.98 -32.79 10.53
C SER A 68 -13.89 -33.73 11.04
N ASN A 69 -13.80 -34.91 10.45
CA ASN A 69 -12.70 -35.82 10.72
C ASN A 69 -11.45 -35.38 9.95
N TYR A 70 -10.27 -35.62 10.57
CA TYR A 70 -8.99 -35.39 9.90
C TYR A 70 -8.81 -36.35 8.70
N HIS A 71 -8.41 -35.79 7.57
CA HIS A 71 -8.04 -36.55 6.38
C HIS A 71 -6.94 -35.81 5.60
N PRO A 72 -5.74 -36.37 5.48
CA PRO A 72 -4.55 -35.66 4.97
C PRO A 72 -4.71 -35.13 3.53
N ASP A 73 -5.53 -35.77 2.71
CA ASP A 73 -5.80 -35.34 1.33
C ASP A 73 -7.02 -34.43 1.19
N SER A 74 -7.71 -34.15 2.30
CA SER A 74 -8.84 -33.23 2.31
C SER A 74 -8.41 -31.80 2.03
N ARG A 75 -9.22 -31.04 1.28
CA ARG A 75 -9.02 -29.59 1.11
C ARG A 75 -8.99 -28.83 2.45
N LEU A 76 -9.54 -29.39 3.53
CA LEU A 76 -9.54 -28.77 4.85
C LEU A 76 -8.22 -28.95 5.59
N ASP A 77 -7.50 -30.03 5.33
CA ASP A 77 -6.32 -30.46 6.09
C ASP A 77 -5.01 -30.29 5.32
N ASN A 78 -5.08 -30.21 4.00
CA ASN A 78 -3.91 -30.18 3.15
C ASN A 78 -3.40 -28.74 2.94
N PRO A 79 -2.19 -28.39 3.42
CA PRO A 79 -1.63 -27.04 3.24
C PRO A 79 -1.38 -26.66 1.78
N THR A 80 -1.13 -27.65 0.89
CA THR A 80 -0.95 -27.36 -0.55
C THR A 80 -2.25 -26.99 -1.25
N LEU A 81 -3.39 -27.33 -0.64
CA LEU A 81 -4.73 -26.93 -1.06
C LEU A 81 -5.26 -25.75 -0.26
N ALA A 82 -4.40 -25.06 0.49
CA ALA A 82 -4.74 -23.95 1.37
C ALA A 82 -5.82 -24.33 2.41
N GLY A 83 -5.66 -25.49 3.06
CA GLY A 83 -6.53 -25.93 4.14
C GLY A 83 -6.49 -25.01 5.36
N GLY A 84 -7.32 -25.28 6.34
CA GLY A 84 -7.41 -24.54 7.58
C GLY A 84 -8.77 -23.87 7.81
N ALA A 85 -9.11 -23.68 9.09
CA ALA A 85 -10.37 -23.11 9.51
C ALA A 85 -10.51 -21.63 9.15
N ILE A 86 -9.42 -20.87 9.26
CA ILE A 86 -9.44 -19.42 8.98
C ILE A 86 -9.80 -19.17 7.52
N LEU A 87 -9.16 -19.86 6.57
CA LEU A 87 -9.44 -19.70 5.13
C LEU A 87 -10.79 -20.29 4.70
N ASP A 88 -11.23 -21.37 5.35
CA ASP A 88 -12.51 -21.98 4.97
C ASP A 88 -13.70 -21.20 5.53
N VAL A 89 -13.78 -21.02 6.83
CA VAL A 89 -14.95 -20.42 7.49
C VAL A 89 -14.64 -19.22 8.40
N GLY A 90 -13.38 -18.99 8.81
CA GLY A 90 -12.96 -17.83 9.59
C GLY A 90 -13.09 -16.49 8.85
N VAL A 91 -13.06 -16.53 7.53
CA VAL A 91 -13.31 -15.38 6.64
C VAL A 91 -14.67 -14.71 6.90
N TYR A 92 -15.69 -15.47 7.29
CA TYR A 92 -17.05 -14.97 7.52
C TYR A 92 -17.17 -14.09 8.77
N PRO A 93 -16.75 -14.54 9.99
CA PRO A 93 -16.72 -13.69 11.18
C PRO A 93 -15.92 -12.40 10.99
N VAL A 94 -14.76 -12.47 10.33
CA VAL A 94 -13.92 -11.30 10.04
C VAL A 94 -14.65 -10.32 9.11
N SER A 95 -15.22 -10.81 8.01
CA SER A 95 -15.96 -10.00 7.06
C SER A 95 -17.16 -9.29 7.70
N LEU A 96 -17.89 -9.98 8.59
CA LEU A 96 -19.01 -9.39 9.31
C LEU A 96 -18.54 -8.35 10.33
N ALA A 97 -17.50 -8.63 11.10
CA ALA A 97 -16.97 -7.70 12.09
C ALA A 97 -16.54 -6.37 11.44
N ARG A 98 -15.85 -6.43 10.30
CA ARG A 98 -15.44 -5.25 9.53
C ARG A 98 -16.63 -4.47 8.96
N LEU A 99 -17.65 -5.17 8.42
CA LEU A 99 -18.89 -4.56 7.95
C LEU A 99 -19.63 -3.82 9.07
N VAL A 100 -19.83 -4.48 10.21
CA VAL A 100 -20.58 -3.92 11.37
C VAL A 100 -19.84 -2.73 11.97
N ALA A 101 -18.51 -2.84 12.15
CA ALA A 101 -17.69 -1.73 12.62
C ALA A 101 -17.74 -0.53 11.67
N GLY A 102 -17.75 -0.78 10.36
CA GLY A 102 -17.94 0.27 9.35
C GLY A 102 -19.32 0.91 9.42
N ALA A 103 -20.39 0.11 9.44
CA ALA A 103 -21.76 0.61 9.52
C ALA A 103 -22.00 1.49 10.77
N ALA A 104 -21.38 1.13 11.91
CA ALA A 104 -21.43 1.93 13.13
C ALA A 104 -20.74 3.30 13.00
N GLN A 105 -19.86 3.45 12.03
CA GLN A 105 -19.11 4.68 11.72
C GLN A 105 -19.62 5.41 10.46
N GLY A 106 -20.68 4.90 9.84
CA GLY A 106 -21.21 5.45 8.58
C GLY A 106 -20.35 5.13 7.35
N LEU A 107 -19.52 4.08 7.45
CA LEU A 107 -18.62 3.61 6.39
C LEU A 107 -19.09 2.26 5.83
N PRO A 108 -18.72 1.89 4.60
CA PRO A 108 -19.04 0.58 4.04
C PRO A 108 -18.39 -0.59 4.79
N PHE A 109 -17.23 -0.37 5.40
CA PHE A 109 -16.49 -1.28 6.27
C PHE A 109 -15.46 -0.49 7.09
N ALA A 110 -14.87 -1.10 8.11
CA ALA A 110 -13.77 -0.51 8.87
C ALA A 110 -12.58 -1.48 8.94
N GLU A 111 -11.35 -0.91 8.93
CA GLU A 111 -10.15 -1.69 9.16
C GLU A 111 -9.84 -1.76 10.67
N PRO A 112 -9.44 -2.92 11.21
CA PRO A 112 -9.01 -3.01 12.58
C PRO A 112 -7.67 -2.31 12.80
N LEU A 113 -7.54 -1.60 13.91
CA LEU A 113 -6.30 -0.96 14.36
C LEU A 113 -5.33 -1.96 15.00
N GLU A 114 -5.87 -3.06 15.54
CA GLU A 114 -5.11 -4.10 16.23
C GLU A 114 -5.80 -5.46 16.02
N ILE A 115 -4.97 -6.49 15.83
CA ILE A 115 -5.40 -7.88 15.65
C ILE A 115 -4.56 -8.75 16.56
N GLN A 116 -5.21 -9.54 17.40
CA GLN A 116 -4.56 -10.57 18.23
C GLN A 116 -5.20 -11.92 17.93
N GLY A 117 -4.40 -12.93 17.66
CA GLY A 117 -4.89 -14.24 17.29
C GLY A 117 -4.20 -15.37 18.05
N VAL A 118 -4.94 -16.44 18.33
CA VAL A 118 -4.44 -17.70 18.83
C VAL A 118 -5.13 -18.85 18.10
N GLY A 119 -4.46 -20.01 18.00
CA GLY A 119 -5.07 -21.17 17.35
C GLY A 119 -4.33 -22.47 17.66
N THR A 120 -4.91 -23.57 17.22
CA THR A 120 -4.31 -24.89 17.26
C THR A 120 -4.06 -25.38 15.86
N LEU A 121 -2.85 -25.86 15.59
CA LEU A 121 -2.47 -26.43 14.30
C LEU A 121 -2.68 -27.94 14.31
N GLY A 122 -3.18 -28.45 13.21
CA GLY A 122 -3.33 -29.88 12.97
C GLY A 122 -2.00 -30.57 12.57
N PRO A 123 -2.04 -31.89 12.32
CA PRO A 123 -0.84 -32.67 12.02
C PRO A 123 -0.04 -32.21 10.79
N LEU A 124 -0.68 -31.58 9.81
CA LEU A 124 -0.05 -31.03 8.61
C LEU A 124 0.25 -29.51 8.70
N GLY A 125 0.05 -28.91 9.88
CA GLY A 125 0.39 -27.51 10.14
C GLY A 125 -0.66 -26.49 9.69
N VAL A 126 -1.85 -26.92 9.26
CA VAL A 126 -2.98 -26.00 9.03
C VAL A 126 -3.71 -25.70 10.34
N ASP A 127 -4.33 -24.55 10.45
CA ASP A 127 -5.13 -24.17 11.61
C ASP A 127 -6.44 -24.96 11.66
N GLU A 128 -6.67 -25.68 12.75
CA GLU A 128 -7.90 -26.47 12.95
C GLU A 128 -8.96 -25.72 13.74
N THR A 129 -8.52 -24.88 14.68
CA THR A 129 -9.39 -24.01 15.50
C THR A 129 -8.62 -22.74 15.79
N ALA A 130 -9.26 -21.60 15.59
CA ALA A 130 -8.60 -20.30 15.82
C ALA A 130 -9.59 -19.28 16.39
N TYR A 131 -9.03 -18.33 17.16
CA TYR A 131 -9.74 -17.20 17.77
C TYR A 131 -8.97 -15.93 17.47
N ALA A 132 -9.69 -14.83 17.20
CA ALA A 132 -9.11 -13.51 17.04
C ALA A 132 -9.86 -12.46 17.84
N LEU A 133 -9.12 -11.48 18.36
CA LEU A 133 -9.63 -10.23 18.91
C LEU A 133 -9.22 -9.10 17.98
N LEU A 134 -10.20 -8.30 17.56
CA LEU A 134 -10.02 -7.15 16.68
C LEU A 134 -10.40 -5.88 17.44
N LYS A 135 -9.62 -4.81 17.26
CA LYS A 135 -9.93 -3.48 17.80
C LYS A 135 -10.07 -2.50 16.65
N PHE A 136 -11.18 -1.81 16.61
CA PHE A 136 -11.48 -0.78 15.61
C PHE A 136 -11.45 0.61 16.25
N ASP A 137 -11.58 1.62 15.42
CA ASP A 137 -11.75 3.00 15.88
C ASP A 137 -13.02 3.16 16.75
N GLN A 138 -13.13 4.29 17.46
CA GLN A 138 -14.20 4.59 18.42
C GLN A 138 -14.36 3.55 19.55
N GLY A 139 -13.34 2.71 19.79
CA GLY A 139 -13.33 1.71 20.84
C GLY A 139 -14.18 0.46 20.58
N ILE A 140 -14.61 0.25 19.34
CA ILE A 140 -15.33 -0.97 18.93
C ILE A 140 -14.34 -2.15 18.95
N THR A 141 -14.77 -3.28 19.51
CA THR A 141 -14.00 -4.52 19.53
C THR A 141 -14.77 -5.66 18.87
N ALA A 142 -14.07 -6.70 18.41
CA ALA A 142 -14.73 -7.92 17.95
C ALA A 142 -13.97 -9.17 18.43
N SER A 143 -14.72 -10.24 18.69
CA SER A 143 -14.20 -11.59 18.90
C SER A 143 -14.69 -12.49 17.77
N CYS A 144 -13.73 -13.05 17.01
CA CYS A 144 -13.98 -13.97 15.92
C CYS A 144 -13.50 -15.36 16.29
N ALA A 145 -14.32 -16.38 16.09
CA ALA A 145 -13.97 -17.77 16.35
C ALA A 145 -14.26 -18.66 15.14
N THR A 146 -13.36 -19.62 14.87
CA THR A 146 -13.52 -20.54 13.75
C THR A 146 -12.98 -21.94 14.08
N SER A 147 -13.57 -22.98 13.50
CA SER A 147 -13.06 -24.34 13.60
C SER A 147 -13.55 -25.24 12.48
N ILE A 148 -12.68 -26.14 12.03
CA ILE A 148 -13.03 -27.30 11.21
C ILE A 148 -13.08 -28.60 12.03
N ARG A 149 -12.87 -28.52 13.37
CA ARG A 149 -12.87 -29.69 14.29
C ARG A 149 -13.94 -29.62 15.36
N ARG A 150 -14.53 -28.46 15.57
CA ARG A 150 -15.50 -28.24 16.64
C ARG A 150 -16.76 -27.58 16.08
N ALA A 151 -17.90 -28.14 16.37
CA ALA A 151 -19.17 -27.46 16.13
C ALA A 151 -19.22 -26.19 17.03
N MET A 152 -19.59 -25.06 16.43
CA MET A 152 -19.79 -23.79 17.13
C MET A 152 -21.26 -23.34 16.96
N ASP A 153 -21.64 -22.28 17.66
CA ASP A 153 -23.01 -21.73 17.57
C ASP A 153 -23.37 -21.19 16.18
N ASN A 154 -22.35 -20.89 15.37
CA ASN A 154 -22.52 -20.36 14.01
C ASN A 154 -23.42 -19.12 13.98
N SER A 155 -23.19 -18.23 14.91
CA SER A 155 -24.01 -17.05 15.16
C SER A 155 -23.18 -15.77 15.17
N ALA A 156 -23.87 -14.64 15.16
CA ALA A 156 -23.27 -13.34 15.43
C ALA A 156 -24.13 -12.55 16.42
N THR A 157 -23.46 -11.85 17.37
CA THR A 157 -24.10 -10.96 18.32
C THR A 157 -23.42 -9.60 18.31
N ILE A 158 -24.18 -8.55 18.08
CA ILE A 158 -23.71 -7.17 18.11
C ILE A 158 -24.21 -6.53 19.39
N ILE A 159 -23.31 -6.09 20.24
CA ILE A 159 -23.58 -5.50 21.56
C ILE A 159 -23.39 -3.99 21.47
N GLY A 160 -24.42 -3.27 21.77
CA GLY A 160 -24.44 -1.81 21.81
C GLY A 160 -24.71 -1.26 23.19
N SER A 161 -24.60 0.05 23.35
CA SER A 161 -24.79 0.75 24.64
C SER A 161 -26.24 0.73 25.16
N LYS A 162 -27.23 0.37 24.34
CA LYS A 162 -28.64 0.34 24.72
C LYS A 162 -29.28 -1.05 24.57
N GLY A 163 -28.59 -1.99 23.95
CA GLY A 163 -29.15 -3.32 23.66
C GLY A 163 -28.22 -4.16 22.81
N ARG A 164 -28.77 -5.22 22.23
CA ARG A 164 -28.03 -6.14 21.36
C ARG A 164 -28.89 -6.65 20.21
N ILE A 165 -28.21 -7.00 19.13
CA ILE A 165 -28.77 -7.72 17.98
C ILE A 165 -28.09 -9.08 17.92
N HIS A 166 -28.88 -10.16 17.76
CA HIS A 166 -28.38 -11.52 17.63
C HIS A 166 -28.91 -12.17 16.36
N LEU A 167 -27.98 -12.71 15.55
CA LEU A 167 -28.23 -13.46 14.32
C LEU A 167 -27.91 -14.93 14.58
N PRO A 168 -28.88 -15.83 14.71
CA PRO A 168 -28.64 -17.23 15.10
C PRO A 168 -27.97 -18.08 13.99
N ASN A 169 -28.06 -17.69 12.73
CA ASN A 169 -27.38 -18.36 11.62
C ASN A 169 -27.23 -17.37 10.45
N PRO A 170 -26.30 -16.41 10.51
CA PRO A 170 -26.15 -15.43 9.43
C PRO A 170 -25.46 -16.00 8.18
N TRP A 171 -24.69 -17.09 8.31
CA TRP A 171 -23.76 -17.53 7.28
C TRP A 171 -24.45 -18.25 6.11
N VAL A 172 -25.39 -19.12 6.42
CA VAL A 172 -25.98 -20.03 5.44
C VAL A 172 -27.51 -20.19 5.65
N PRO A 173 -28.31 -19.09 5.64
CA PRO A 173 -29.76 -19.22 5.76
C PRO A 173 -30.31 -20.04 4.58
N GLY A 174 -31.12 -21.09 4.91
CA GLY A 174 -31.63 -22.02 3.91
C GLY A 174 -30.61 -22.92 3.24
N ARG A 175 -29.33 -22.65 3.44
CA ARG A 175 -28.23 -23.38 2.84
C ARG A 175 -28.37 -23.51 1.30
N ASP A 176 -28.19 -24.72 0.75
CA ASP A 176 -28.18 -24.95 -0.70
C ASP A 176 -29.56 -25.22 -1.30
N ALA A 177 -30.58 -25.36 -0.46
CA ALA A 177 -31.89 -25.83 -0.89
C ALA A 177 -33.00 -24.76 -0.86
N GLY A 178 -32.82 -23.64 -0.16
CA GLY A 178 -33.87 -22.63 0.03
C GLY A 178 -35.21 -23.17 0.60
N PRO A 179 -36.14 -22.31 0.98
CA PRO A 179 -36.03 -20.84 1.01
C PRO A 179 -34.92 -20.35 1.98
N SER A 180 -34.35 -19.17 1.72
CA SER A 180 -33.32 -18.58 2.57
C SER A 180 -33.91 -17.74 3.71
N ASP A 181 -34.89 -18.27 4.43
CA ASP A 181 -35.50 -17.60 5.57
C ASP A 181 -34.47 -17.31 6.67
N ALA A 182 -34.54 -16.13 7.26
CA ALA A 182 -33.58 -15.68 8.27
C ALA A 182 -34.27 -14.96 9.45
N VAL A 183 -33.58 -14.88 10.57
CA VAL A 183 -34.10 -14.31 11.82
C VAL A 183 -33.14 -13.31 12.41
N ILE A 184 -33.64 -12.15 12.83
CA ILE A 184 -32.93 -11.16 13.63
C ILE A 184 -33.59 -11.06 14.99
N LYS A 185 -32.88 -11.32 16.08
CA LYS A 185 -33.37 -11.13 17.44
C LYS A 185 -32.77 -9.82 17.99
N ILE A 186 -33.65 -8.94 18.46
CA ILE A 186 -33.29 -7.60 18.93
C ILE A 186 -33.77 -7.47 20.38
N GLU A 187 -32.85 -7.01 21.24
CA GLU A 187 -33.14 -6.69 22.63
C GLU A 187 -32.67 -5.28 22.95
N VAL A 188 -33.57 -4.38 23.33
CA VAL A 188 -33.26 -2.97 23.65
C VAL A 188 -34.00 -2.61 24.92
N ALA A 189 -33.29 -2.09 25.92
CA ALA A 189 -33.85 -1.70 27.24
C ALA A 189 -34.70 -2.80 27.91
N GLY A 190 -34.35 -4.06 27.69
CA GLY A 190 -35.04 -5.24 28.23
C GLY A 190 -36.22 -5.74 27.38
N GLU A 191 -36.64 -4.98 26.40
CA GLU A 191 -37.67 -5.41 25.44
C GLU A 191 -37.04 -6.27 24.34
N LYS A 192 -37.73 -7.40 24.04
CA LYS A 192 -37.26 -8.37 23.05
C LYS A 192 -38.24 -8.43 21.88
N ARG A 193 -37.72 -8.36 20.67
CA ARG A 193 -38.46 -8.60 19.44
C ARG A 193 -37.70 -9.49 18.48
N VAL A 194 -38.41 -10.11 17.57
CA VAL A 194 -37.87 -11.01 16.55
C VAL A 194 -38.41 -10.55 15.21
N GLU A 195 -37.49 -10.21 14.32
CA GLU A 195 -37.82 -9.95 12.93
C GLU A 195 -37.57 -11.23 12.13
N GLN A 196 -38.58 -11.70 11.41
CA GLN A 196 -38.48 -12.84 10.49
C GLN A 196 -38.42 -12.31 9.06
N LEU A 197 -37.36 -12.64 8.36
CA LEU A 197 -37.20 -12.33 6.94
C LEU A 197 -37.46 -13.61 6.15
N LYS A 198 -38.52 -13.60 5.38
CA LYS A 198 -38.88 -14.73 4.51
C LYS A 198 -38.43 -14.42 3.09
N ASP A 199 -37.67 -15.30 2.51
CA ASP A 199 -37.21 -15.18 1.12
C ASP A 199 -37.29 -16.56 0.42
N PRO A 200 -38.08 -16.70 -0.65
CA PRO A 200 -38.25 -17.98 -1.34
C PRO A 200 -37.03 -18.39 -2.16
N ARG A 201 -36.08 -17.48 -2.39
CA ARG A 201 -34.89 -17.75 -3.18
C ARG A 201 -33.88 -18.58 -2.39
N ILE A 202 -33.04 -19.30 -3.09
CA ILE A 202 -31.82 -19.90 -2.51
C ILE A 202 -30.79 -18.81 -2.20
N LEU A 203 -29.94 -19.05 -1.22
CA LEU A 203 -28.97 -18.06 -0.75
C LEU A 203 -28.07 -17.52 -1.88
N PHE A 204 -27.50 -18.39 -2.72
CA PHE A 204 -26.63 -17.99 -3.83
C PHE A 204 -27.33 -17.19 -4.95
N ALA A 205 -28.67 -17.22 -5.01
CA ALA A 205 -29.40 -16.41 -5.98
C ALA A 205 -29.27 -14.90 -5.69
N HIS A 206 -29.15 -14.50 -4.41
CA HIS A 206 -28.95 -13.11 -4.04
C HIS A 206 -27.62 -12.54 -4.57
N GLU A 207 -26.56 -13.33 -4.49
CA GLU A 207 -25.24 -12.98 -4.99
C GLU A 207 -25.25 -12.83 -6.52
N ALA A 208 -25.82 -13.81 -7.21
CA ALA A 208 -25.92 -13.79 -8.67
C ALA A 208 -26.75 -12.61 -9.18
N GLU A 209 -27.88 -12.33 -8.51
CA GLU A 209 -28.78 -11.21 -8.86
C GLU A 209 -28.10 -9.85 -8.62
N LEU A 210 -27.44 -9.67 -7.45
CA LEU A 210 -26.72 -8.44 -7.14
C LEU A 210 -25.62 -8.17 -8.16
N ALA A 211 -24.79 -9.17 -8.48
CA ALA A 211 -23.73 -9.05 -9.47
C ALA A 211 -24.32 -8.73 -10.86
N SER A 212 -25.38 -9.41 -11.27
CA SER A 212 -26.03 -9.17 -12.56
C SER A 212 -26.58 -7.74 -12.68
N ARG A 213 -27.27 -7.25 -11.66
CA ARG A 213 -27.79 -5.87 -11.61
C ARG A 213 -26.66 -4.86 -11.66
N ALA A 214 -25.60 -5.05 -10.85
CA ALA A 214 -24.45 -4.17 -10.84
C ALA A 214 -23.79 -4.06 -12.23
N ILE A 215 -23.64 -5.18 -12.94
CA ILE A 215 -23.10 -5.24 -14.30
C ILE A 215 -24.01 -4.50 -15.29
N LEU A 216 -25.32 -4.73 -15.22
CA LEU A 216 -26.30 -4.06 -16.09
C LEU A 216 -26.33 -2.54 -15.87
N ASP A 217 -26.13 -2.11 -14.63
CA ASP A 217 -26.03 -0.69 -14.23
C ASP A 217 -24.67 -0.07 -14.62
N GLY A 218 -23.76 -0.83 -15.24
CA GLY A 218 -22.42 -0.36 -15.62
C GLY A 218 -21.47 -0.16 -14.44
N ARG A 219 -21.76 -0.73 -13.28
CA ARG A 219 -20.88 -0.67 -12.11
C ARG A 219 -19.72 -1.65 -12.25
N THR A 220 -18.58 -1.31 -11.65
CA THR A 220 -17.36 -2.14 -11.65
C THR A 220 -17.13 -2.88 -10.34
N GLU A 221 -17.92 -2.57 -9.30
CA GLU A 221 -17.87 -3.22 -7.99
C GLU A 221 -19.24 -3.25 -7.32
N ALA A 222 -19.37 -4.05 -6.29
CA ALA A 222 -20.57 -4.12 -5.47
C ALA A 222 -20.65 -2.95 -4.49
N SER A 223 -21.87 -2.70 -3.97
CA SER A 223 -22.12 -1.73 -2.90
C SER A 223 -22.35 -2.46 -1.58
N SER A 224 -21.96 -1.85 -0.46
CA SER A 224 -22.29 -2.38 0.87
C SER A 224 -23.81 -2.71 0.98
N PRO A 225 -24.16 -3.82 1.62
CA PRO A 225 -23.34 -4.69 2.44
C PRO A 225 -22.47 -5.72 1.68
N ALA A 226 -22.64 -5.93 0.38
CA ALA A 226 -21.75 -6.78 -0.40
C ALA A 226 -20.34 -6.18 -0.46
N PRO A 227 -19.28 -7.02 -0.54
CA PRO A 227 -17.92 -6.52 -0.49
C PRO A 227 -17.56 -5.78 -1.79
N ASN A 228 -17.01 -4.58 -1.64
CA ASN A 228 -16.36 -3.85 -2.74
C ASN A 228 -14.88 -4.28 -2.86
N LEU A 229 -14.16 -3.73 -3.85
CA LEU A 229 -12.77 -4.10 -4.11
C LEU A 229 -11.85 -3.85 -2.92
N SER A 230 -12.01 -2.73 -2.23
CA SER A 230 -11.18 -2.37 -1.07
C SER A 230 -11.51 -3.22 0.15
N ASP A 231 -12.78 -3.58 0.34
CA ASP A 231 -13.21 -4.47 1.42
C ASP A 231 -12.58 -5.87 1.28
N SER A 232 -12.54 -6.43 0.06
CA SER A 232 -11.89 -7.72 -0.20
C SER A 232 -10.39 -7.69 0.12
N VAL A 233 -9.69 -6.61 -0.23
CA VAL A 233 -8.26 -6.45 0.11
C VAL A 233 -8.06 -6.38 1.63
N GLY A 234 -8.86 -5.57 2.32
CA GLY A 234 -8.79 -5.46 3.78
C GLY A 234 -9.13 -6.79 4.48
N ASN A 235 -10.13 -7.52 3.98
CA ASN A 235 -10.48 -8.84 4.51
C ASN A 235 -9.30 -9.82 4.39
N ALA A 236 -8.62 -9.87 3.23
CA ALA A 236 -7.44 -10.69 3.02
C ALA A 236 -6.30 -10.34 3.98
N ARG A 237 -6.05 -9.05 4.24
CA ARG A 237 -5.03 -8.60 5.21
C ARG A 237 -5.32 -9.05 6.64
N VAL A 238 -6.56 -8.89 7.10
CA VAL A 238 -6.97 -9.32 8.44
C VAL A 238 -6.81 -10.84 8.59
N ILE A 239 -7.21 -11.61 7.58
CA ILE A 239 -7.07 -13.07 7.56
C ILE A 239 -5.60 -13.49 7.58
N ALA A 240 -4.74 -12.84 6.80
CA ALA A 240 -3.31 -13.13 6.76
C ALA A 240 -2.66 -12.87 8.13
N THR A 241 -2.95 -11.73 8.75
CA THR A 241 -2.46 -11.37 10.10
C THR A 241 -2.97 -12.37 11.16
N TRP A 242 -4.24 -12.76 11.11
CA TRP A 242 -4.79 -13.76 12.02
C TRP A 242 -4.10 -15.12 11.86
N ARG A 243 -3.91 -15.56 10.63
CA ARG A 243 -3.24 -16.82 10.30
C ARG A 243 -1.77 -16.81 10.78
N GLU A 244 -1.05 -15.71 10.55
CA GLU A 244 0.32 -15.53 11.04
C GLU A 244 0.39 -15.62 12.57
N ALA A 245 -0.53 -15.00 13.28
CA ALA A 245 -0.62 -15.06 14.75
C ALA A 245 -0.87 -16.48 15.29
N THR A 246 -1.47 -17.38 14.50
CA THR A 246 -1.61 -18.80 14.86
C THR A 246 -0.37 -19.64 14.55
N GLY A 247 0.60 -19.08 13.83
CA GLY A 247 1.81 -19.78 13.36
C GLY A 247 1.61 -20.54 12.05
N TYR A 248 0.44 -20.45 11.39
CA TYR A 248 0.19 -21.09 10.10
C TYR A 248 0.68 -20.19 8.94
N LYS A 249 1.61 -20.72 8.18
CA LYS A 249 2.13 -20.08 6.95
C LYS A 249 1.78 -20.92 5.73
N LEU A 250 1.27 -20.27 4.70
CA LEU A 250 1.06 -20.92 3.40
C LEU A 250 2.41 -21.14 2.69
N PRO A 251 2.56 -22.24 1.93
CA PRO A 251 3.79 -22.48 1.16
C PRO A 251 4.18 -21.29 0.27
N GLY A 252 3.21 -20.62 -0.35
CA GLY A 252 3.42 -19.48 -1.25
C GLY A 252 3.86 -18.16 -0.57
N GLU A 253 3.89 -18.09 0.75
CA GLU A 253 4.32 -16.89 1.50
C GLU A 253 5.83 -16.87 1.80
N SER A 254 6.53 -17.98 1.58
CA SER A 254 7.98 -17.99 1.79
C SER A 254 8.72 -17.28 0.65
N PRO A 255 9.84 -16.60 0.93
CA PRO A 255 10.61 -15.91 -0.12
C PRO A 255 10.99 -16.80 -1.32
N SER A 256 11.28 -18.09 -1.07
CA SER A 256 11.63 -19.06 -2.12
C SER A 256 10.46 -19.49 -3.01
N HIS A 257 9.23 -19.26 -2.59
CA HIS A 257 8.02 -19.72 -3.30
C HIS A 257 7.06 -18.57 -3.65
N ILE A 258 7.44 -17.32 -3.35
CA ILE A 258 6.59 -16.16 -3.69
C ILE A 258 6.33 -16.13 -5.21
N ARG A 259 5.06 -16.17 -5.58
CA ARG A 259 4.62 -16.20 -6.97
C ARG A 259 5.01 -14.92 -7.70
N ARG A 260 5.52 -15.06 -8.91
CA ARG A 260 5.64 -13.94 -9.83
C ARG A 260 4.36 -13.84 -10.64
N LEU A 261 3.70 -12.70 -10.57
CA LEU A 261 2.57 -12.37 -11.43
C LEU A 261 3.09 -11.53 -12.60
N ASN A 262 2.98 -12.07 -13.81
CA ASN A 262 3.38 -11.38 -15.03
C ASN A 262 2.16 -10.78 -15.75
N GLY A 263 2.40 -9.76 -16.58
CA GLY A 263 1.34 -9.18 -17.41
C GLY A 263 0.31 -8.37 -16.62
N THR A 264 0.67 -7.88 -15.45
CA THR A 264 -0.17 -6.97 -14.65
C THR A 264 -0.17 -5.54 -15.21
N LEU A 265 0.78 -5.23 -16.10
CA LEU A 265 0.90 -3.93 -16.75
C LEU A 265 0.23 -3.93 -18.12
N PRO A 266 -0.31 -2.78 -18.58
CA PRO A 266 -0.75 -2.60 -19.97
C PRO A 266 0.38 -2.90 -20.96
N ALA A 267 0.02 -3.45 -22.12
CA ALA A 267 0.96 -3.62 -23.21
C ALA A 267 1.42 -2.26 -23.78
N ASN A 268 2.63 -2.21 -24.35
CA ASN A 268 3.18 -1.03 -25.03
C ASN A 268 3.43 0.20 -24.16
N LEU A 269 3.80 0.01 -22.90
CA LEU A 269 4.28 1.11 -22.07
C LEU A 269 5.64 1.63 -22.57
N PRO A 270 5.91 2.95 -22.45
CA PRO A 270 7.19 3.51 -22.80
C PRO A 270 8.30 2.99 -21.88
N ALA A 271 9.49 2.76 -22.45
CA ALA A 271 10.66 2.33 -21.69
C ALA A 271 11.14 3.44 -20.74
N ILE A 272 11.61 3.02 -19.56
CA ILE A 272 12.21 3.94 -18.60
C ILE A 272 13.68 4.19 -18.99
N PRO A 273 14.08 5.44 -19.27
CA PRO A 273 15.46 5.76 -19.57
C PRO A 273 16.41 5.38 -18.43
N ARG A 274 17.59 4.91 -18.80
CA ARG A 274 18.70 4.65 -17.87
C ARG A 274 19.65 5.84 -17.85
N VAL A 275 20.14 6.19 -16.68
CA VAL A 275 21.07 7.31 -16.48
C VAL A 275 22.27 6.87 -15.64
N LYS A 276 23.40 7.52 -15.85
CA LYS A 276 24.61 7.34 -15.05
C LYS A 276 24.63 8.36 -13.93
N ILE A 277 24.91 7.91 -12.71
CA ILE A 277 25.20 8.80 -11.58
C ILE A 277 26.71 8.78 -11.33
N PRO A 278 27.34 9.95 -11.17
CA PRO A 278 28.78 10.02 -10.91
C PRO A 278 29.19 9.20 -9.69
N GLY A 279 30.15 8.28 -9.85
CA GLY A 279 30.67 7.41 -8.79
C GLY A 279 29.90 6.12 -8.59
N MET A 280 28.73 5.93 -9.21
CA MET A 280 27.97 4.68 -9.18
C MET A 280 28.38 3.75 -10.33
N THR A 281 28.47 2.47 -10.06
CA THR A 281 28.72 1.43 -11.07
C THR A 281 27.43 1.11 -11.82
N GLY A 282 27.48 1.15 -13.16
CA GLY A 282 26.34 0.87 -14.03
C GLY A 282 25.38 2.06 -14.15
N GLU A 283 24.13 1.75 -14.47
CA GLU A 283 23.08 2.74 -14.72
C GLU A 283 21.85 2.48 -13.86
N ILE A 284 21.12 3.53 -13.53
CA ILE A 284 19.86 3.49 -12.78
C ILE A 284 18.72 4.03 -13.64
N SER A 285 17.51 3.55 -13.44
CA SER A 285 16.31 4.10 -14.08
C SER A 285 16.07 5.55 -13.65
N SER A 286 15.67 6.42 -14.59
CA SER A 286 15.38 7.85 -14.32
C SER A 286 14.19 8.05 -13.37
N LEU A 287 13.30 7.07 -13.30
CA LEU A 287 12.31 6.92 -12.22
C LEU A 287 12.88 5.95 -11.18
N ILE A 288 12.61 6.20 -9.93
CA ILE A 288 13.04 5.37 -8.80
C ILE A 288 11.80 4.99 -7.98
N MET A 289 11.67 3.68 -7.68
CA MET A 289 10.58 3.14 -6.88
C MET A 289 10.77 3.45 -5.40
N GLY A 290 9.88 4.21 -4.78
CA GLY A 290 9.82 4.38 -3.34
C GLY A 290 9.33 3.10 -2.66
N CYS A 291 10.06 2.66 -1.63
CA CYS A 291 9.80 1.42 -0.90
C CYS A 291 9.49 1.70 0.59
N ASP A 292 8.70 2.74 0.85
CA ASP A 292 8.30 3.18 2.20
C ASP A 292 6.87 2.76 2.58
N ASN A 293 6.26 1.85 1.82
CA ASN A 293 4.83 1.56 1.92
C ASN A 293 4.49 0.07 1.68
N ARG A 294 5.40 -0.85 1.99
CA ARG A 294 5.20 -2.31 1.87
C ARG A 294 5.69 -3.03 3.10
N ASP A 295 4.74 -3.52 3.90
CA ASP A 295 5.02 -4.24 5.16
C ASP A 295 5.15 -5.75 4.94
N THR A 296 4.66 -6.27 3.81
CA THR A 296 4.65 -7.71 3.51
C THR A 296 5.29 -8.02 2.16
N LEU A 297 5.90 -9.19 2.08
CA LEU A 297 6.62 -9.63 0.88
C LEU A 297 5.70 -9.80 -0.32
N ASP A 298 4.51 -10.34 -0.12
CA ASP A 298 3.56 -10.62 -1.18
C ASP A 298 3.00 -9.34 -1.82
N GLU A 299 2.62 -8.33 -1.00
CA GLU A 299 2.18 -7.04 -1.52
C GLU A 299 3.33 -6.26 -2.18
N GLY A 300 4.54 -6.37 -1.62
CA GLY A 300 5.73 -5.78 -2.21
C GLY A 300 6.06 -6.41 -3.56
N ALA A 301 6.06 -7.73 -3.63
CA ALA A 301 6.39 -8.48 -4.83
C ALA A 301 5.50 -8.13 -6.04
N ILE A 302 4.19 -7.94 -5.83
CA ILE A 302 3.24 -7.57 -6.91
C ILE A 302 3.67 -6.27 -7.60
N VAL A 303 4.05 -5.27 -6.82
CA VAL A 303 4.42 -3.95 -7.37
C VAL A 303 5.84 -3.96 -7.90
N TRP A 304 6.76 -4.60 -7.19
CA TRP A 304 8.16 -4.62 -7.60
C TRP A 304 8.44 -5.54 -8.79
N ASP A 305 7.70 -6.65 -8.94
CA ASP A 305 7.74 -7.48 -10.15
C ASP A 305 7.26 -6.69 -11.37
N ALA A 306 6.15 -5.96 -11.25
CA ALA A 306 5.65 -5.09 -12.30
C ALA A 306 6.63 -3.94 -12.62
N TRP A 307 7.25 -3.35 -11.60
CA TRP A 307 8.29 -2.33 -11.77
C TRP A 307 9.51 -2.87 -12.54
N TRP A 308 9.97 -4.05 -12.15
CA TRP A 308 11.09 -4.72 -12.83
C TRP A 308 10.74 -5.08 -14.27
N GLU A 309 9.53 -5.59 -14.51
CA GLU A 309 9.01 -5.89 -15.85
C GLU A 309 8.94 -4.64 -16.74
N ALA A 310 8.58 -3.48 -16.18
CA ALA A 310 8.61 -2.18 -16.85
C ALA A 310 10.02 -1.66 -17.17
N GLY A 311 11.06 -2.33 -16.72
CA GLY A 311 12.45 -1.94 -16.91
C GLY A 311 13.02 -1.04 -15.80
N GLY A 312 12.30 -0.80 -14.71
CA GLY A 312 12.80 -0.09 -13.53
C GLY A 312 13.81 -0.94 -12.76
N ASN A 313 14.94 -0.34 -12.31
CA ASN A 313 15.92 -1.01 -11.47
C ASN A 313 16.35 -0.15 -10.26
N GLY A 314 15.84 1.08 -10.16
CA GLY A 314 16.08 1.98 -9.04
C GLY A 314 15.04 1.75 -7.94
N PHE A 315 15.51 1.61 -6.69
CA PHE A 315 14.67 1.43 -5.50
C PHE A 315 15.16 2.39 -4.41
N ASP A 316 14.23 3.12 -3.80
CA ASP A 316 14.52 4.05 -2.72
C ASP A 316 13.98 3.52 -1.41
N THR A 317 14.85 3.36 -0.42
CA THR A 317 14.48 2.86 0.92
C THR A 317 15.09 3.72 2.02
N GLY A 318 14.88 3.37 3.28
CA GLY A 318 15.43 4.05 4.44
C GLY A 318 15.45 3.18 5.68
N PHE A 319 16.52 3.30 6.46
CA PHE A 319 16.76 2.53 7.69
C PHE A 319 15.55 2.53 8.65
N ILE A 320 14.86 3.68 8.76
CA ILE A 320 13.73 3.86 9.67
C ILE A 320 12.37 3.42 9.10
N TYR A 321 12.29 3.15 7.79
CA TYR A 321 11.01 2.84 7.16
C TYR A 321 10.42 1.53 7.70
N GLY A 322 9.19 1.62 8.24
CA GLY A 322 8.52 0.51 8.89
C GLY A 322 9.36 -0.14 10.03
N GLY A 323 10.23 0.64 10.73
CA GLY A 323 11.13 0.07 11.73
C GLY A 323 12.17 -0.90 11.16
N GLY A 324 12.43 -0.84 9.84
CA GLY A 324 13.35 -1.73 9.12
C GLY A 324 12.67 -2.88 8.37
N VAL A 325 11.36 -3.05 8.51
CA VAL A 325 10.58 -4.06 7.80
C VAL A 325 10.69 -3.86 6.28
N HIS A 326 10.59 -2.61 5.80
CA HIS A 326 10.61 -2.31 4.36
C HIS A 326 11.93 -2.69 3.70
N GLU A 327 13.09 -2.45 4.35
CA GLU A 327 14.39 -2.93 3.84
C GLU A 327 14.45 -4.46 3.81
N THR A 328 13.97 -5.12 4.88
CA THR A 328 13.97 -6.58 4.97
C THR A 328 13.12 -7.22 3.89
N VAL A 329 11.91 -6.71 3.66
CA VAL A 329 10.98 -7.21 2.64
C VAL A 329 11.55 -6.98 1.23
N LEU A 330 12.13 -5.81 0.96
CA LEU A 330 12.79 -5.53 -0.32
C LEU A 330 13.98 -6.48 -0.56
N GLY A 331 14.81 -6.71 0.45
CA GLY A 331 15.94 -7.65 0.39
C GLY A 331 15.50 -9.08 0.08
N GLN A 332 14.47 -9.57 0.77
CA GLN A 332 13.87 -10.88 0.53
C GLN A 332 13.34 -11.02 -0.90
N TRP A 333 12.67 -9.99 -1.42
CA TRP A 333 12.18 -9.99 -2.81
C TRP A 333 13.35 -10.00 -3.81
N MET A 334 14.34 -9.14 -3.65
CA MET A 334 15.50 -9.08 -4.54
C MET A 334 16.26 -10.42 -4.57
N ALA A 335 16.46 -11.03 -3.41
CA ALA A 335 17.09 -12.34 -3.31
C ALA A 335 16.26 -13.45 -3.97
N ALA A 336 14.94 -13.48 -3.72
CA ALA A 336 14.01 -14.43 -4.33
C ALA A 336 13.96 -14.32 -5.86
N ARG A 337 14.25 -13.14 -6.43
CA ARG A 337 14.33 -12.90 -7.88
C ARG A 337 15.75 -13.02 -8.45
N GLY A 338 16.76 -13.21 -7.60
CA GLY A 338 18.17 -13.31 -8.02
C GLY A 338 18.75 -12.02 -8.58
N ILE A 339 18.24 -10.86 -8.17
CA ILE A 339 18.56 -9.55 -8.77
C ILE A 339 19.32 -8.58 -7.83
N THR A 340 19.82 -9.06 -6.71
CA THR A 340 20.53 -8.24 -5.71
C THR A 340 21.72 -7.44 -6.27
N ARG A 341 22.35 -7.93 -7.35
CA ARG A 341 23.47 -7.26 -8.04
C ARG A 341 23.01 -6.29 -9.13
N ASP A 342 21.80 -6.45 -9.65
CA ASP A 342 21.28 -5.65 -10.77
C ASP A 342 20.41 -4.49 -10.30
N ALA A 343 19.78 -4.63 -9.14
CA ALA A 343 19.02 -3.57 -8.48
C ALA A 343 19.95 -2.43 -8.03
N ARG A 344 19.51 -1.19 -8.21
CA ARG A 344 20.20 0.03 -7.77
C ARG A 344 19.43 0.62 -6.59
N VAL A 345 19.87 0.25 -5.38
CA VAL A 345 19.21 0.66 -4.15
C VAL A 345 19.80 1.97 -3.63
N VAL A 346 18.93 2.94 -3.38
CA VAL A 346 19.24 4.13 -2.60
C VAL A 346 19.02 3.79 -1.14
N VAL A 347 20.10 3.57 -0.42
CA VAL A 347 20.12 3.26 1.01
C VAL A 347 20.17 4.55 1.80
N LYS A 348 19.28 4.76 2.76
CA LYS A 348 19.27 5.96 3.60
C LYS A 348 19.40 5.62 5.07
N GLY A 349 20.34 6.27 5.76
CA GLY A 349 20.52 6.18 7.22
C GLY A 349 20.61 7.55 7.87
N VAL A 350 20.87 7.57 9.15
CA VAL A 350 21.06 8.76 9.99
C VAL A 350 19.92 9.78 9.89
N HIS A 351 18.74 9.34 10.34
CA HIS A 351 17.58 10.20 10.53
C HIS A 351 17.56 10.78 11.96
N SER A 352 17.01 11.97 12.12
CA SER A 352 16.80 12.56 13.46
C SER A 352 16.03 11.60 14.40
N PRO A 353 16.39 11.50 15.69
CA PRO A 353 17.43 12.25 16.41
C PRO A 353 18.84 11.64 16.27
N TYR A 354 19.04 10.56 15.52
CA TYR A 354 20.29 9.82 15.39
C TYR A 354 21.10 10.23 14.16
N CYS A 355 21.04 11.52 13.76
CA CYS A 355 21.85 12.05 12.66
C CYS A 355 23.26 12.43 13.16
N LEU A 356 24.12 11.41 13.34
CA LEU A 356 25.46 11.52 13.88
C LEU A 356 26.45 10.71 13.02
N PRO A 357 27.71 11.19 12.83
CA PRO A 357 28.69 10.51 11.98
C PRO A 357 29.07 9.10 12.45
N ASP A 358 29.16 8.87 13.74
CA ASP A 358 29.53 7.59 14.36
C ASP A 358 28.44 6.52 14.21
N VAL A 359 27.21 6.92 13.93
CA VAL A 359 26.06 6.00 13.72
C VAL A 359 26.01 5.48 12.27
N ILE A 360 26.60 6.18 11.30
CA ILE A 360 26.49 5.85 9.87
C ILE A 360 26.92 4.41 9.58
N ALA A 361 28.08 4.01 10.07
CA ALA A 361 28.64 2.68 9.79
C ALA A 361 27.77 1.55 10.35
N THR A 362 27.22 1.73 11.55
CA THR A 362 26.38 0.72 12.21
C THR A 362 25.05 0.58 11.50
N GLN A 363 24.38 1.68 11.17
CA GLN A 363 23.10 1.64 10.43
C GLN A 363 23.28 1.10 9.02
N LEU A 364 24.37 1.48 8.32
CA LEU A 364 24.67 0.92 7.00
C LEU A 364 24.84 -0.60 7.05
N ALA A 365 25.59 -1.12 8.03
CA ALA A 365 25.79 -2.57 8.16
C ALA A 365 24.45 -3.31 8.34
N ILE A 366 23.55 -2.79 9.19
CA ILE A 366 22.21 -3.35 9.38
C ILE A 366 21.38 -3.26 8.09
N SER A 367 21.42 -2.12 7.38
CA SER A 367 20.70 -1.95 6.12
C SER A 367 21.19 -2.93 5.04
N LEU A 368 22.52 -3.13 4.91
CA LEU A 368 23.08 -4.08 3.95
C LEU A 368 22.64 -5.52 4.26
N GLU A 369 22.59 -5.90 5.54
CA GLU A 369 22.09 -7.21 5.98
C GLU A 369 20.60 -7.37 5.64
N ARG A 370 19.73 -6.40 5.98
CA ARG A 370 18.30 -6.42 5.68
C ARG A 370 18.03 -6.49 4.16
N LEU A 371 18.77 -5.72 3.39
CA LEU A 371 18.65 -5.66 1.93
C LEU A 371 19.32 -6.85 1.21
N GLN A 372 20.12 -7.65 1.92
CA GLN A 372 20.89 -8.79 1.37
C GLN A 372 21.82 -8.38 0.21
N ILE A 373 22.46 -7.21 0.34
CA ILE A 373 23.44 -6.68 -0.61
C ILE A 373 24.79 -6.46 0.06
N GLU A 374 25.88 -6.60 -0.70
CA GLU A 374 27.23 -6.47 -0.18
C GLU A 374 27.66 -5.01 0.02
N ARG A 375 27.08 -4.10 -0.77
CA ARG A 375 27.39 -2.66 -0.76
C ARG A 375 26.19 -1.85 -1.24
N ALA A 376 26.12 -0.59 -0.81
CA ALA A 376 25.11 0.35 -1.29
C ALA A 376 25.61 1.06 -2.56
N PRO A 377 24.90 0.94 -3.72
CA PRO A 377 25.22 1.73 -4.91
C PRO A 377 25.12 3.24 -4.64
N ILE A 378 24.15 3.65 -3.86
CA ILE A 378 23.92 5.03 -3.42
C ILE A 378 23.64 5.02 -1.92
N TYR A 379 24.37 5.85 -1.16
CA TYR A 379 24.07 6.09 0.25
C TYR A 379 23.68 7.55 0.47
N ILE A 380 22.58 7.80 1.15
CA ILE A 380 22.07 9.13 1.45
C ILE A 380 21.94 9.33 2.96
N MET A 381 22.56 10.36 3.48
CA MET A 381 22.23 10.85 4.83
C MET A 381 20.79 11.36 4.82
N HIS A 382 19.90 10.72 5.61
CA HIS A 382 18.46 10.96 5.53
C HIS A 382 18.05 12.34 6.06
N ARG A 383 18.86 12.92 6.92
CA ARG A 383 18.74 14.29 7.47
C ARG A 383 20.10 14.95 7.57
N ASP A 384 20.11 16.26 7.76
CA ASP A 384 21.26 17.02 8.24
C ASP A 384 21.17 17.21 9.76
N ASN A 385 22.31 17.39 10.40
CA ASN A 385 22.43 17.86 11.77
C ASN A 385 23.36 19.08 11.78
N PRO A 386 22.80 20.29 11.78
CA PRO A 386 23.61 21.52 11.73
C PRO A 386 24.53 21.74 12.95
N ASP A 387 24.27 21.05 14.06
CA ASP A 387 25.09 21.12 15.29
C ASP A 387 26.40 20.31 15.17
N VAL A 388 26.51 19.47 14.11
CA VAL A 388 27.70 18.65 13.86
C VAL A 388 28.49 19.26 12.68
N PRO A 389 29.81 19.41 12.79
CA PRO A 389 30.67 19.86 11.71
C PRO A 389 30.55 18.94 10.48
N VAL A 390 30.55 19.53 9.27
CA VAL A 390 30.40 18.75 8.02
C VAL A 390 31.56 17.80 7.75
N ASP A 391 32.74 18.13 8.19
CA ASP A 391 33.97 17.33 8.02
C ASP A 391 33.83 15.95 8.67
N GLU A 392 33.18 15.86 9.84
CA GLU A 392 32.95 14.59 10.50
C GLU A 392 32.04 13.65 9.66
N PHE A 393 31.01 14.19 9.02
CA PHE A 393 30.17 13.42 8.10
C PHE A 393 30.93 13.02 6.83
N VAL A 394 31.70 13.94 6.22
CA VAL A 394 32.44 13.68 5.01
C VAL A 394 33.52 12.61 5.25
N ASP A 395 34.24 12.69 6.37
CA ASP A 395 35.27 11.71 6.76
C ASP A 395 34.66 10.32 6.99
N ALA A 396 33.53 10.23 7.71
CA ALA A 396 32.81 8.98 7.96
C ALA A 396 32.34 8.32 6.64
N LEU A 397 31.76 9.10 5.73
CA LEU A 397 31.32 8.60 4.41
C LEU A 397 32.49 8.14 3.56
N ASN A 398 33.57 8.90 3.52
CA ASN A 398 34.79 8.53 2.76
C ASN A 398 35.47 7.29 3.34
N ALA A 399 35.45 7.09 4.66
CA ALA A 399 35.96 5.87 5.27
C ALA A 399 35.18 4.61 4.82
N LEU A 400 33.87 4.73 4.65
CA LEU A 400 33.02 3.65 4.13
C LEU A 400 33.20 3.45 2.61
N HIS A 401 33.36 4.54 1.85
CA HIS A 401 33.66 4.49 0.45
C HIS A 401 35.00 3.79 0.18
N ALA A 402 36.04 4.12 0.95
CA ALA A 402 37.36 3.49 0.84
C ALA A 402 37.32 1.98 1.16
N LYS A 403 36.39 1.53 2.01
CA LYS A 403 36.13 0.11 2.29
C LYS A 403 35.30 -0.56 1.19
N GLY A 404 34.79 0.16 0.19
CA GLY A 404 33.91 -0.37 -0.87
C GLY A 404 32.50 -0.70 -0.42
N LEU A 405 32.06 -0.21 0.74
CA LEU A 405 30.71 -0.45 1.28
C LEU A 405 29.65 0.49 0.68
N ILE A 406 30.07 1.66 0.19
CA ILE A 406 29.24 2.61 -0.55
C ILE A 406 29.97 3.04 -1.81
N GLU A 407 29.26 3.19 -2.95
CA GLU A 407 29.89 3.63 -4.21
C GLU A 407 29.84 5.15 -4.38
N THR A 408 28.66 5.76 -4.17
CA THR A 408 28.48 7.21 -4.18
C THR A 408 27.51 7.63 -3.08
N PHE A 409 27.54 8.89 -2.68
CA PHE A 409 26.78 9.35 -1.54
C PHE A 409 26.33 10.80 -1.65
N GLY A 410 25.40 11.19 -0.79
CA GLY A 410 24.84 12.53 -0.71
C GLY A 410 24.01 12.78 0.54
N GLY A 411 23.22 13.84 0.52
CA GLY A 411 22.37 14.24 1.63
C GLY A 411 20.92 14.47 1.21
N SER A 412 20.00 14.18 2.12
CA SER A 412 18.58 14.47 2.01
C SER A 412 18.20 15.60 2.97
N ASN A 413 17.43 16.57 2.46
CA ASN A 413 17.04 17.76 3.19
C ASN A 413 18.25 18.61 3.68
N TRP A 414 19.26 18.71 2.83
CA TRP A 414 20.43 19.53 3.06
C TRP A 414 20.28 20.91 2.37
N SER A 415 20.71 21.98 3.08
CA SER A 415 20.76 23.33 2.50
C SER A 415 21.92 23.49 1.52
N VAL A 416 21.83 24.50 0.64
CA VAL A 416 22.93 24.84 -0.30
C VAL A 416 24.21 25.16 0.45
N ALA A 417 24.12 25.91 1.55
CA ALA A 417 25.27 26.30 2.35
C ALA A 417 26.01 25.08 2.92
N ARG A 418 25.27 24.18 3.57
CA ARG A 418 25.84 22.95 4.15
C ARG A 418 26.44 22.02 3.09
N PHE A 419 25.78 21.89 1.95
CA PHE A 419 26.27 21.06 0.86
C PHE A 419 27.56 21.62 0.24
N LYS A 420 27.63 22.94 0.06
CA LYS A 420 28.85 23.62 -0.41
C LYS A 420 30.01 23.51 0.60
N GLU A 421 29.75 23.68 1.89
CA GLU A 421 30.72 23.54 2.97
C GLU A 421 31.31 22.12 2.99
N ALA A 422 30.47 21.08 2.94
CA ALA A 422 30.93 19.69 2.89
C ALA A 422 31.81 19.41 1.66
N ASN A 423 31.40 19.91 0.50
CA ASN A 423 32.16 19.70 -0.74
C ASN A 423 33.46 20.51 -0.79
N ALA A 424 33.51 21.70 -0.20
CA ALA A 424 34.74 22.46 -0.05
C ALA A 424 35.75 21.73 0.86
N TYR A 425 35.26 21.16 1.99
CA TYR A 425 36.12 20.34 2.86
C TYR A 425 36.63 19.11 2.12
N ALA A 426 35.78 18.36 1.44
CA ALA A 426 36.17 17.18 0.67
C ALA A 426 37.25 17.52 -0.36
N ALA A 427 37.07 18.62 -1.10
CA ALA A 427 38.06 19.11 -2.07
C ALA A 427 39.40 19.44 -1.41
N SER A 428 39.41 20.09 -0.23
CA SER A 428 40.62 20.45 0.50
C SER A 428 41.45 19.25 0.96
N LYS A 429 40.79 18.09 1.12
CA LYS A 429 41.41 16.83 1.57
C LYS A 429 41.60 15.80 0.45
N GLY A 430 41.20 16.11 -0.80
CA GLY A 430 41.25 15.14 -1.89
C GLY A 430 40.29 13.97 -1.72
N LEU A 431 39.20 14.18 -0.98
CA LEU A 431 38.16 13.20 -0.69
C LEU A 431 37.05 13.25 -1.75
N GLN A 432 36.23 12.18 -1.84
CA GLN A 432 35.02 12.18 -2.65
C GLN A 432 34.01 13.18 -2.09
N PRO A 433 33.52 14.13 -2.90
CA PRO A 433 32.45 15.04 -2.47
C PRO A 433 31.09 14.37 -2.44
N LEU A 434 30.10 15.00 -1.78
CA LEU A 434 28.68 14.67 -1.92
C LEU A 434 28.27 14.97 -3.36
N LYS A 435 27.72 13.96 -4.06
CA LYS A 435 27.35 14.05 -5.48
C LYS A 435 25.85 14.07 -5.71
N ILE A 436 25.06 13.80 -4.66
CA ILE A 436 23.62 13.60 -4.75
C ILE A 436 22.91 14.45 -3.71
N LEU A 437 21.92 15.21 -4.15
CA LEU A 437 20.98 15.92 -3.27
C LEU A 437 19.60 15.28 -3.38
N ASN A 438 19.04 14.86 -2.26
CA ASN A 438 17.74 14.21 -2.19
C ASN A 438 16.74 15.08 -1.41
N ASN A 439 16.31 16.18 -2.00
CA ASN A 439 15.31 17.10 -1.44
C ASN A 439 13.98 16.97 -2.19
N ASN A 440 12.92 17.57 -1.66
CA ASN A 440 11.68 17.69 -2.42
C ASN A 440 11.90 18.52 -3.69
N LEU A 441 11.38 18.03 -4.80
CA LEU A 441 11.22 18.83 -6.03
C LEU A 441 10.01 18.29 -6.80
N SER A 442 9.04 19.14 -7.04
CA SER A 442 7.83 18.84 -7.82
C SER A 442 7.32 20.09 -8.51
N LEU A 443 6.47 19.91 -9.54
CA LEU A 443 5.87 21.04 -10.25
C LEU A 443 5.00 21.89 -9.30
N ALA A 444 4.25 21.27 -8.37
CA ALA A 444 3.64 22.00 -7.28
C ALA A 444 4.69 22.26 -6.18
N VAL A 445 4.80 23.49 -5.73
CA VAL A 445 5.72 23.88 -4.67
C VAL A 445 5.20 23.40 -3.31
N MET A 446 6.07 22.79 -2.51
CA MET A 446 5.74 22.40 -1.14
C MET A 446 5.61 23.64 -0.25
N GLU A 447 4.38 24.00 0.11
CA GLU A 447 4.05 25.19 0.92
C GLU A 447 4.22 24.93 2.43
N LYS A 448 3.96 23.69 2.84
CA LYS A 448 4.18 23.23 4.21
C LYS A 448 5.03 21.96 4.17
N PRO A 449 6.00 21.82 5.08
CA PRO A 449 6.79 20.59 5.14
C PRO A 449 5.89 19.37 5.32
N VAL A 450 6.13 18.31 4.53
CA VAL A 450 5.43 17.03 4.68
C VAL A 450 5.77 16.39 6.02
N TRP A 451 7.02 16.52 6.44
CA TRP A 451 7.53 16.17 7.76
C TRP A 451 8.44 17.28 8.26
N ASP A 452 8.57 17.41 9.55
CA ASP A 452 9.44 18.41 10.16
C ASP A 452 10.88 18.33 9.62
N GLY A 453 11.49 19.47 9.36
CA GLY A 453 12.85 19.57 8.77
C GLY A 453 12.96 19.23 7.28
N CYS A 454 11.84 19.04 6.55
CA CYS A 454 11.87 18.86 5.11
C CYS A 454 12.16 20.15 4.36
N ILE A 455 12.99 20.05 3.31
CA ILE A 455 13.41 21.16 2.45
C ILE A 455 12.94 20.92 1.01
N THR A 456 12.36 21.97 0.39
CA THR A 456 12.07 21.97 -1.06
C THR A 456 13.20 22.55 -1.86
N SER A 457 13.47 21.96 -3.03
CA SER A 457 14.43 22.50 -4.03
C SER A 457 13.78 23.51 -5.00
N ASN A 458 12.50 23.86 -4.82
CA ASN A 458 11.82 24.83 -5.69
C ASN A 458 12.23 26.30 -5.44
N THR A 459 13.34 26.54 -4.72
CA THR A 459 13.85 27.92 -4.51
C THR A 459 14.83 28.32 -5.61
N PRO A 460 14.89 29.63 -5.99
CA PRO A 460 15.87 30.12 -6.97
C PRO A 460 17.31 29.77 -6.60
N GLU A 461 17.66 29.85 -5.30
CA GLU A 461 19.00 29.51 -4.79
C GLU A 461 19.36 28.05 -5.06
N MET A 462 18.46 27.12 -4.68
CA MET A 462 18.69 25.67 -4.84
C MET A 462 18.74 25.27 -6.31
N LEU A 463 17.79 25.76 -7.13
CA LEU A 463 17.77 25.49 -8.57
C LEU A 463 19.00 26.10 -9.28
N GLY A 464 19.46 27.27 -8.84
CA GLY A 464 20.70 27.88 -9.32
C GLY A 464 21.92 27.03 -8.99
N PHE A 465 22.04 26.59 -7.75
CA PHE A 465 23.12 25.71 -7.29
C PHE A 465 23.17 24.40 -8.08
N LEU A 466 22.03 23.74 -8.27
CA LEU A 466 21.95 22.48 -9.01
C LEU A 466 22.39 22.63 -10.48
N ARG A 467 21.98 23.73 -11.14
CA ARG A 467 22.37 24.05 -12.52
C ARG A 467 23.88 24.37 -12.64
N GLU A 468 24.43 25.13 -11.69
CA GLU A 468 25.83 25.53 -11.67
C GLU A 468 26.77 24.34 -11.45
N THR A 469 26.42 23.44 -10.53
CA THR A 469 27.28 22.34 -10.10
C THR A 469 27.07 21.05 -10.86
N GLY A 470 25.93 20.86 -11.50
CA GLY A 470 25.52 19.58 -12.08
C GLY A 470 25.30 18.48 -11.04
N THR A 471 25.08 18.84 -9.77
CA THR A 471 24.77 17.89 -8.69
C THR A 471 23.52 17.08 -9.05
N THR A 472 23.60 15.75 -8.95
CA THR A 472 22.47 14.87 -9.23
C THR A 472 21.38 15.08 -8.19
N HIS A 473 20.15 15.28 -8.65
CA HIS A 473 19.01 15.47 -7.78
C HIS A 473 18.08 14.25 -7.80
N LEU A 474 17.83 13.66 -6.63
CA LEU A 474 16.81 12.63 -6.43
C LEU A 474 15.58 13.28 -5.80
N SER A 475 14.54 13.50 -6.60
CA SER A 475 13.36 14.30 -6.22
C SER A 475 12.34 13.45 -5.46
N TRP A 476 12.30 13.53 -4.13
CA TRP A 476 11.23 12.88 -3.38
C TRP A 476 9.92 13.66 -3.47
N SER A 477 8.78 12.97 -3.35
CA SER A 477 7.43 13.48 -3.63
C SER A 477 7.35 14.20 -4.99
N SER A 478 8.00 13.69 -6.01
CA SER A 478 8.10 14.27 -7.36
C SER A 478 6.74 14.53 -8.02
N GLN A 479 5.70 13.80 -7.63
CA GLN A 479 4.32 13.95 -8.08
C GLN A 479 3.43 14.71 -7.07
N ALA A 480 4.06 15.44 -6.11
CA ALA A 480 3.37 16.20 -5.06
C ALA A 480 2.30 15.35 -4.33
N ARG A 481 2.62 14.08 -4.03
CA ARG A 481 1.76 13.14 -3.30
C ARG A 481 0.34 13.05 -3.85
N GLY A 482 0.20 13.02 -5.16
CA GLY A 482 -1.09 12.90 -5.83
C GLY A 482 -1.83 14.21 -6.07
N TYR A 483 -1.26 15.37 -5.77
CA TYR A 483 -1.88 16.68 -5.97
C TYR A 483 -2.41 16.92 -7.40
N PHE A 484 -1.77 16.30 -8.41
CA PHE A 484 -2.18 16.38 -9.83
C PHE A 484 -3.22 15.34 -10.25
N LEU A 485 -3.67 14.46 -9.35
CA LEU A 485 -4.76 13.52 -9.65
C LEU A 485 -6.10 14.25 -9.68
N GLN A 486 -7.03 13.77 -10.51
CA GLN A 486 -8.41 14.24 -10.46
C GLN A 486 -9.09 13.71 -9.19
N PRO A 487 -10.08 14.44 -8.64
CA PRO A 487 -10.88 13.92 -7.53
C PRO A 487 -11.44 12.53 -7.88
N GLY A 488 -11.24 11.55 -6.98
CA GLY A 488 -11.68 10.16 -7.18
C GLY A 488 -10.71 9.26 -7.97
N GLN A 489 -9.58 9.77 -8.46
CA GLN A 489 -8.56 8.98 -9.18
C GLN A 489 -7.44 8.43 -8.27
N GLY A 490 -7.44 8.77 -7.00
CA GLY A 490 -6.54 8.15 -6.01
C GLY A 490 -6.95 6.71 -5.73
N THR A 491 -5.98 5.83 -5.39
CA THR A 491 -6.30 4.48 -4.93
C THR A 491 -7.06 4.55 -3.62
N ALA A 492 -8.20 3.86 -3.53
CA ALA A 492 -9.04 3.77 -2.33
C ALA A 492 -8.35 3.08 -1.13
N LEU A 493 -7.09 2.65 -1.27
CA LEU A 493 -6.35 1.90 -0.25
C LEU A 493 -5.81 2.73 0.92
N SER A 494 -5.70 4.05 0.76
CA SER A 494 -5.50 5.04 1.84
C SER A 494 -5.68 6.44 1.26
N PRO A 495 -6.62 7.26 1.72
CA PRO A 495 -6.69 8.65 1.32
C PRO A 495 -5.51 9.40 1.94
N ASP A 496 -4.39 9.49 1.23
CA ASP A 496 -3.29 10.36 1.61
C ASP A 496 -3.69 11.80 1.28
N THR A 497 -4.19 12.52 2.28
CA THR A 497 -4.56 13.94 2.18
C THR A 497 -3.34 14.88 2.22
N THR A 498 -2.13 14.35 2.38
CA THR A 498 -0.90 15.16 2.50
C THR A 498 -0.66 16.02 1.26
N GLY A 499 -1.05 15.53 0.07
CA GLY A 499 -1.00 16.30 -1.17
C GLY A 499 -1.78 17.59 -1.06
N ASP A 500 -3.02 17.53 -0.58
CA ASP A 500 -3.87 18.72 -0.41
C ASP A 500 -3.39 19.61 0.75
N VAL A 501 -2.90 19.06 1.85
CA VAL A 501 -2.45 19.83 3.01
C VAL A 501 -1.12 20.56 2.76
N CYS A 502 -0.16 19.91 2.10
CA CYS A 502 1.20 20.43 1.97
C CYS A 502 1.45 21.19 0.67
N PHE A 503 0.63 20.98 -0.35
CA PHE A 503 0.82 21.58 -1.68
C PHE A 503 -0.31 22.52 -2.11
N SER A 504 -1.33 22.76 -1.28
CA SER A 504 -2.44 23.66 -1.63
C SER A 504 -2.04 25.13 -1.51
N SER A 505 -2.08 25.84 -2.64
CA SER A 505 -2.02 27.31 -2.76
C SER A 505 -2.67 27.75 -4.06
N GLU A 506 -2.99 29.04 -4.19
CA GLU A 506 -3.51 29.60 -5.46
C GLU A 506 -2.54 29.37 -6.61
N ALA A 507 -1.24 29.56 -6.38
CA ALA A 507 -0.20 29.33 -7.37
C ALA A 507 -0.15 27.87 -7.82
N ASN A 508 -0.24 26.92 -6.88
CA ASN A 508 -0.26 25.49 -7.22
C ASN A 508 -1.59 25.07 -7.88
N ALA A 509 -2.72 25.68 -7.52
CA ALA A 509 -3.97 25.46 -8.23
C ALA A 509 -3.88 25.89 -9.70
N GLU A 510 -3.23 27.02 -9.98
CA GLU A 510 -2.98 27.46 -11.37
C GLU A 510 -1.99 26.51 -12.09
N ARG A 511 -0.92 26.06 -11.41
CA ARG A 511 -0.01 25.04 -11.99
C ARG A 511 -0.75 23.74 -12.34
N ARG A 512 -1.63 23.27 -11.45
CA ARG A 512 -2.47 22.07 -11.70
C ARG A 512 -3.39 22.27 -12.90
N LYS A 513 -4.04 23.43 -13.00
CA LYS A 513 -4.89 23.78 -14.13
C LYS A 513 -4.10 23.78 -15.44
N ARG A 514 -2.92 24.42 -15.49
CA ARG A 514 -2.04 24.46 -16.65
C ARG A 514 -1.52 23.07 -17.02
N ALA A 515 -1.11 22.27 -16.04
CA ALA A 515 -0.70 20.89 -16.26
C ALA A 515 -1.85 20.03 -16.83
N THR A 516 -3.10 20.22 -16.35
CA THR A 516 -4.27 19.52 -16.86
C THR A 516 -4.57 19.92 -18.32
N GLN A 517 -4.48 21.22 -18.65
CA GLN A 517 -4.66 21.70 -20.00
C GLN A 517 -3.61 21.11 -20.96
N LEU A 518 -2.33 21.18 -20.57
CA LEU A 518 -1.24 20.67 -21.41
C LEU A 518 -1.31 19.13 -21.56
N ALA A 519 -1.75 18.44 -20.51
CA ALA A 519 -1.96 17.00 -20.53
C ALA A 519 -3.02 16.59 -21.57
N ALA A 520 -4.14 17.31 -21.61
CA ALA A 520 -5.19 17.07 -22.61
C ALA A 520 -4.67 17.25 -24.06
N GLU A 521 -3.83 18.26 -24.31
CA GLU A 521 -3.24 18.51 -25.64
C GLU A 521 -2.21 17.45 -26.03
N LYS A 522 -1.44 16.94 -25.05
CA LYS A 522 -0.43 15.90 -25.28
C LYS A 522 -0.96 14.46 -25.17
N GLY A 523 -2.26 14.27 -24.88
CA GLY A 523 -2.89 12.95 -24.76
C GLY A 523 -2.42 12.14 -23.54
N VAL A 524 -2.04 12.82 -22.45
CA VAL A 524 -1.56 12.20 -21.20
C VAL A 524 -2.34 12.72 -20.00
N LYS A 525 -1.97 12.33 -18.78
CA LYS A 525 -2.56 12.82 -17.52
C LYS A 525 -1.73 13.97 -16.93
N ALA A 526 -2.34 14.83 -16.11
CA ALA A 526 -1.64 15.97 -15.47
C ALA A 526 -0.43 15.55 -14.64
N GLN A 527 -0.48 14.42 -13.97
CA GLN A 527 0.66 13.85 -13.24
C GLN A 527 1.84 13.50 -14.15
N ASN A 528 1.59 13.14 -15.43
CA ASN A 528 2.65 12.87 -16.38
C ASN A 528 3.38 14.15 -16.79
N ILE A 529 2.66 15.27 -16.91
CA ILE A 529 3.26 16.58 -17.12
C ILE A 529 4.14 16.96 -15.92
N ALA A 530 3.62 16.77 -14.69
CA ALA A 530 4.37 17.06 -13.47
C ALA A 530 5.65 16.20 -13.36
N THR A 531 5.57 14.92 -13.67
CA THR A 531 6.74 14.02 -13.67
C THR A 531 7.73 14.41 -14.76
N ALA A 532 7.27 14.70 -15.97
CA ALA A 532 8.13 15.15 -17.07
C ALA A 532 8.83 16.48 -16.75
N TRP A 533 8.15 17.39 -16.03
CA TRP A 533 8.76 18.63 -15.57
C TRP A 533 9.93 18.38 -14.60
N VAL A 534 9.80 17.43 -13.67
CA VAL A 534 10.90 17.05 -12.76
C VAL A 534 12.06 16.43 -13.51
N LEU A 535 11.79 15.54 -14.45
CA LEU A 535 12.84 14.87 -15.23
C LEU A 535 13.50 15.80 -16.27
N GLY A 536 12.80 16.83 -16.72
CA GLY A 536 13.25 17.80 -17.73
C GLY A 536 14.03 18.99 -17.17
N GLN A 537 14.51 18.94 -15.91
CA GLN A 537 15.30 20.01 -15.32
C GLN A 537 16.67 20.18 -16.03
N GLN A 538 17.26 21.38 -15.94
CA GLN A 538 18.54 21.71 -16.55
C GLN A 538 19.77 21.19 -15.77
N PHE A 539 19.54 20.18 -14.93
CA PHE A 539 20.56 19.44 -14.16
C PHE A 539 20.14 17.96 -14.08
N PRO A 540 21.05 17.04 -13.75
CA PRO A 540 20.69 15.63 -13.61
C PRO A 540 19.58 15.43 -12.56
N SER A 541 18.38 15.10 -13.00
CA SER A 541 17.20 14.97 -12.15
C SER A 541 16.52 13.64 -12.34
N LEU A 542 16.31 12.91 -11.25
CA LEU A 542 15.59 11.66 -11.18
C LEU A 542 14.36 11.82 -10.29
N ALA A 543 13.27 11.16 -10.63
CA ALA A 543 12.02 11.29 -9.91
C ALA A 543 11.70 10.03 -9.08
N LEU A 544 11.59 10.20 -7.76
CA LEU A 544 11.08 9.16 -6.89
C LEU A 544 9.57 9.10 -7.01
N ILE A 545 9.04 7.92 -7.29
CA ILE A 545 7.62 7.63 -7.41
C ILE A 545 7.20 6.59 -6.37
N GLY A 546 5.96 6.68 -5.88
CA GLY A 546 5.45 5.79 -4.84
C GLY A 546 4.18 5.05 -5.25
N PRO A 547 4.20 4.25 -6.35
CA PRO A 547 3.03 3.51 -6.77
C PRO A 547 2.65 2.44 -5.75
N ARG A 548 1.35 2.32 -5.50
CA ARG A 548 0.78 1.34 -4.57
C ARG A 548 0.25 0.09 -5.28
N SER A 549 0.14 0.14 -6.60
CA SER A 549 -0.32 -0.96 -7.42
C SER A 549 0.39 -0.95 -8.78
N PRO A 550 0.36 -2.08 -9.52
CA PRO A 550 0.86 -2.14 -10.89
C PRO A 550 0.24 -1.08 -11.82
N SER A 551 -1.05 -0.81 -11.69
CA SER A 551 -1.73 0.18 -12.53
C SER A 551 -1.20 1.60 -12.32
N GLU A 552 -0.78 1.96 -11.11
CA GLU A 552 -0.16 3.26 -10.84
C GLU A 552 1.22 3.40 -11.52
N ILE A 553 1.96 2.30 -11.70
CA ILE A 553 3.15 2.27 -12.55
C ILE A 553 2.73 2.58 -13.98
N GLY A 554 1.75 1.83 -14.50
CA GLY A 554 1.21 2.01 -15.86
C GLY A 554 0.76 3.44 -16.15
N THR A 555 0.11 4.09 -15.18
CA THR A 555 -0.36 5.48 -15.33
C THR A 555 0.75 6.52 -15.19
N THR A 556 1.89 6.17 -14.61
CA THR A 556 3.05 7.07 -14.46
C THR A 556 3.95 7.06 -15.70
N LEU A 557 4.16 5.90 -16.31
CA LEU A 557 5.12 5.72 -17.41
C LEU A 557 4.86 6.58 -18.66
N PRO A 558 3.63 6.97 -19.06
CA PRO A 558 3.43 7.91 -20.16
C PRO A 558 4.17 9.26 -20.00
N ALA A 559 4.61 9.62 -18.79
CA ALA A 559 5.49 10.76 -18.58
C ALA A 559 6.79 10.68 -19.41
N MET A 560 7.27 9.47 -19.72
CA MET A 560 8.49 9.24 -20.50
C MET A 560 8.36 9.68 -21.97
N THR A 561 7.14 9.85 -22.49
CA THR A 561 6.88 10.34 -23.85
C THR A 561 6.70 11.85 -23.92
N VAL A 562 6.64 12.52 -22.76
CA VAL A 562 6.37 13.95 -22.70
C VAL A 562 7.67 14.75 -22.81
N SER A 563 7.78 15.54 -23.86
CA SER A 563 8.80 16.59 -23.99
C SER A 563 8.17 17.95 -23.71
N LEU A 564 8.81 18.74 -22.84
CA LEU A 564 8.40 20.10 -22.49
C LEU A 564 9.37 21.10 -23.12
N SER A 565 8.84 22.03 -23.92
CA SER A 565 9.63 23.16 -24.43
C SER A 565 9.95 24.14 -23.32
N ALA A 566 10.98 24.98 -23.53
CA ALA A 566 11.33 26.04 -22.57
C ALA A 566 10.15 27.00 -22.27
N ARG A 567 9.30 27.27 -23.29
CA ARG A 567 8.10 28.09 -23.12
C ARG A 567 7.04 27.39 -22.26
N GLU A 568 6.80 26.10 -22.47
CA GLU A 568 5.88 25.31 -21.65
C GLU A 568 6.36 25.22 -20.19
N VAL A 569 7.67 25.06 -19.98
CA VAL A 569 8.26 25.06 -18.62
C VAL A 569 8.07 26.42 -17.94
N ALA A 570 8.38 27.54 -18.60
CA ALA A 570 8.17 28.88 -18.06
C ALA A 570 6.68 29.15 -17.74
N TRP A 571 5.80 28.68 -18.61
CA TRP A 571 4.35 28.77 -18.39
C TRP A 571 3.89 27.92 -17.21
N LEU A 572 4.34 26.68 -17.08
CA LEU A 572 4.04 25.83 -15.93
C LEU A 572 4.61 26.39 -14.61
N ASN A 573 5.75 27.05 -14.66
CA ASN A 573 6.37 27.72 -13.52
C ASN A 573 5.63 29.01 -13.10
N LEU A 574 4.67 29.48 -13.89
CA LEU A 574 3.97 30.78 -13.73
C LEU A 574 4.88 31.99 -14.02
N GLU A 575 6.00 31.81 -14.73
CA GLU A 575 6.92 32.85 -15.18
C GLU A 575 6.40 33.58 -16.44
N SER A 576 5.45 32.95 -17.14
CA SER A 576 4.77 33.51 -18.32
C SER A 576 3.27 33.28 -18.26
N SER A 577 2.50 34.22 -18.79
CA SER A 577 1.05 34.07 -19.03
C SER A 577 0.75 33.31 -20.33
N GLU A 578 1.70 33.25 -21.27
CA GLU A 578 1.60 32.63 -22.60
C GLU A 578 2.68 31.56 -22.77
N ARG A 579 2.45 30.59 -23.69
CA ARG A 579 3.39 29.54 -24.06
C ARG A 579 3.80 29.62 -25.54
#